data_9225cd8b2631f2de88462dd1db427b87
#
_entry.id   9225cd8b2631f2de88462dd1db427b87
#
_cell.length_a   1.000
_cell.length_b   1.000
_cell.length_c   1.000
_cell.angle_alpha   90.00
_cell.angle_beta   90.00
_cell.angle_gamma   90.00
#
_symmetry.space_group_name_H-M   'P 1'
#
loop_
_entity.id
_entity.type
_entity.pdbx_description
1 polymer ?
#
loop_
_entity_poly.entity_id
_entity_poly.type
_entity_poly.pdbx_seq_one_letter_code
_entity_poly.pdbx_strand_id
1 'polypeptide(L)'
;MLKMDKYIDMLIPRGGAGLHKLCREQSTIPVITGGIGVCHIFVDETAEIAPALKIIVNAKTQRPSTCNTVETLLVHRNIADTFLPALSKQMAESGVTLHAA
;
A
#
# COMPACT_ATOMS: atom_id res chain seq x y z
N MET A 1 -20.22 3.95 21.11
CA MET A 1 -20.30 2.73 20.28
C MET A 1 -19.42 1.61 20.82
N LEU A 2 -18.17 1.83 21.22
CA LEU A 2 -17.23 0.77 21.66
C LEU A 2 -17.67 -0.10 22.86
N LYS A 3 -18.64 0.38 23.63
CA LYS A 3 -19.15 -0.29 24.86
C LYS A 3 -20.65 -0.52 24.82
N MET A 4 -21.24 -0.62 23.62
CA MET A 4 -22.68 -0.79 23.45
C MET A 4 -23.02 -2.26 23.13
N ASP A 5 -22.49 -3.17 23.92
CA ASP A 5 -22.64 -4.62 23.77
C ASP A 5 -24.09 -5.13 23.76
N LYS A 6 -25.04 -4.35 24.32
CA LYS A 6 -26.49 -4.67 24.25
C LYS A 6 -27.10 -4.42 22.87
N TYR A 7 -26.42 -3.67 22.00
CA TYR A 7 -26.97 -3.20 20.73
C TYR A 7 -26.09 -3.54 19.52
N ILE A 8 -24.83 -3.89 19.76
CA ILE A 8 -23.83 -4.11 18.71
C ILE A 8 -23.09 -5.41 19.02
N ASP A 9 -23.16 -6.34 18.09
CA ASP A 9 -22.51 -7.66 18.24
C ASP A 9 -21.05 -7.64 17.79
N MET A 10 -20.70 -6.75 16.85
CA MET A 10 -19.37 -6.70 16.26
C MET A 10 -19.04 -5.28 15.71
N LEU A 11 -17.77 -4.92 15.81
CA LEU A 11 -17.23 -3.68 15.24
C LEU A 11 -16.25 -3.97 14.10
N ILE A 12 -16.40 -3.27 13.01
CA ILE A 12 -15.48 -3.30 11.87
C ILE A 12 -15.02 -1.86 11.61
N PRO A 13 -13.95 -1.38 12.28
CA PRO A 13 -13.50 -0.01 12.13
C PRO A 13 -12.92 0.24 10.74
N ARG A 14 -13.21 1.41 10.19
CA ARG A 14 -12.62 1.94 8.98
C ARG A 14 -11.85 3.20 9.32
N GLY A 15 -10.55 3.22 9.06
CA GLY A 15 -9.67 4.35 9.37
C GLY A 15 -8.23 3.95 9.55
N GLY A 16 -7.40 4.84 10.06
CA GLY A 16 -5.98 4.61 10.27
C GLY A 16 -5.67 3.76 11.51
N ALA A 17 -4.39 3.44 11.68
CA ALA A 17 -3.87 2.57 12.74
C ALA A 17 -4.30 3.00 14.16
N GLY A 18 -4.39 4.32 14.41
CA GLY A 18 -4.84 4.85 15.71
C GLY A 18 -6.27 4.44 16.05
N LEU A 19 -7.19 4.49 15.09
CA LEU A 19 -8.57 4.04 15.30
C LEU A 19 -8.62 2.53 15.57
N HIS A 20 -7.90 1.73 14.79
CA HIS A 20 -7.84 0.29 15.00
C HIS A 20 -7.27 -0.08 16.38
N LYS A 21 -6.22 0.63 16.80
CA LYS A 21 -5.63 0.48 18.15
C LYS A 21 -6.66 0.82 19.22
N LEU A 22 -7.30 1.98 19.12
CA LEU A 22 -8.34 2.42 20.07
C LEU A 22 -9.47 1.39 20.20
N CYS A 23 -9.96 0.87 19.06
CA CYS A 23 -11.01 -0.14 19.08
C CYS A 23 -10.58 -1.43 19.77
N ARG A 24 -9.37 -1.91 19.50
CA ARG A 24 -8.85 -3.13 20.16
C ARG A 24 -8.65 -2.99 21.66
N GLU A 25 -8.21 -1.80 22.09
CA GLU A 25 -7.87 -1.57 23.50
C GLU A 25 -9.08 -1.21 24.38
N GLN A 26 -10.08 -0.57 23.79
CA GLN A 26 -11.17 0.01 24.57
C GLN A 26 -12.55 -0.61 24.30
N SER A 27 -12.69 -1.47 23.30
CA SER A 27 -13.96 -2.10 23.02
C SER A 27 -14.27 -3.26 23.96
N THR A 28 -15.50 -3.31 24.44
CA THR A 28 -16.07 -4.50 25.10
C THR A 28 -16.76 -5.45 24.11
N ILE A 29 -16.84 -5.03 22.84
CA ILE A 29 -17.49 -5.75 21.74
C ILE A 29 -16.39 -6.36 20.85
N PRO A 30 -16.57 -7.56 20.28
CA PRO A 30 -15.64 -8.14 19.34
C PRO A 30 -15.28 -7.18 18.20
N VAL A 31 -13.98 -7.05 17.89
CA VAL A 31 -13.49 -6.11 16.85
C VAL A 31 -12.74 -6.86 15.77
N ILE A 32 -13.18 -6.74 14.53
CA ILE A 32 -12.42 -7.19 13.36
C ILE A 32 -11.58 -6.02 12.86
N THR A 33 -10.27 -6.09 13.08
CA THR A 33 -9.34 -5.07 12.60
C THR A 33 -8.51 -5.61 11.43
N GLY A 34 -8.35 -4.79 10.38
CA GLY A 34 -7.32 -5.02 9.37
C GLY A 34 -5.93 -4.56 9.84
N GLY A 35 -4.89 -5.06 9.21
CA GLY A 35 -3.53 -4.52 9.35
C GLY A 35 -3.30 -3.28 8.49
N ILE A 36 -2.12 -2.66 8.62
CA ILE A 36 -1.62 -1.68 7.66
C ILE A 36 -1.15 -2.48 6.44
N GLY A 37 -1.68 -2.15 5.26
CA GLY A 37 -1.19 -2.73 4.02
C GLY A 37 0.19 -2.17 3.68
N VAL A 38 1.15 -3.04 3.35
CA VAL A 38 2.42 -2.68 2.74
C VAL A 38 2.48 -3.42 1.41
N CYS A 39 1.99 -2.78 0.36
CA CYS A 39 1.82 -3.42 -0.94
C CYS A 39 3.13 -3.46 -1.71
N HIS A 40 3.45 -4.62 -2.26
CA HIS A 40 4.67 -4.86 -3.01
C HIS A 40 4.35 -5.19 -4.47
N ILE A 41 5.18 -4.72 -5.37
CA ILE A 41 5.23 -5.19 -6.76
C ILE A 41 6.62 -5.76 -7.01
N PHE A 42 6.69 -6.94 -7.62
CA PHE A 42 7.94 -7.51 -8.10
C PHE A 42 7.99 -7.41 -9.63
N VAL A 43 9.07 -6.85 -10.14
CA VAL A 43 9.37 -6.76 -11.57
C VAL A 43 10.40 -7.84 -11.89
N ASP A 44 9.95 -8.89 -12.56
CA ASP A 44 10.77 -10.00 -13.00
C ASP A 44 11.65 -9.63 -14.19
N GLU A 45 12.72 -10.40 -14.42
CA GLU A 45 13.63 -10.18 -15.58
C GLU A 45 12.95 -10.32 -16.94
N THR A 46 11.85 -11.07 -17.00
CA THR A 46 11.05 -11.27 -18.21
C THR A 46 9.99 -10.20 -18.43
N ALA A 47 9.90 -9.23 -17.52
CA ALA A 47 8.87 -8.19 -17.59
C ALA A 47 9.10 -7.24 -18.77
N GLU A 48 8.03 -6.93 -19.49
CA GLU A 48 8.03 -5.87 -20.50
C GLU A 48 8.07 -4.51 -19.80
N ILE A 49 9.11 -3.71 -20.09
CA ILE A 49 9.38 -2.45 -19.38
C ILE A 49 8.22 -1.46 -19.48
N ALA A 50 7.69 -1.21 -20.66
CA ALA A 50 6.68 -0.18 -20.86
C ALA A 50 5.33 -0.50 -20.16
N PRO A 51 4.77 -1.72 -20.24
CA PRO A 51 3.62 -2.09 -19.45
C PRO A 51 3.89 -2.07 -17.94
N ALA A 52 5.04 -2.57 -17.48
CA ALA A 52 5.41 -2.59 -16.07
C ALA A 52 5.44 -1.17 -15.48
N LEU A 53 6.05 -0.21 -16.17
CA LEU A 53 6.07 1.19 -15.76
C LEU A 53 4.67 1.79 -15.63
N LYS A 54 3.78 1.53 -16.60
CA LYS A 54 2.38 2.02 -16.53
C LYS A 54 1.64 1.46 -15.32
N ILE A 55 1.82 0.17 -15.02
CA ILE A 55 1.19 -0.48 -13.86
C ILE A 55 1.70 0.16 -12.56
N ILE A 56 3.01 0.35 -12.42
CA ILE A 56 3.62 0.86 -11.20
C ILE A 56 3.24 2.32 -10.97
N VAL A 57 3.33 3.16 -12.00
CA VAL A 57 2.91 4.56 -11.91
C VAL A 57 1.45 4.65 -11.49
N ASN A 58 0.56 3.90 -12.14
CA ASN A 58 -0.85 3.87 -11.77
C ASN A 58 -1.07 3.37 -10.33
N ALA A 59 -0.41 2.28 -9.93
CA ALA A 59 -0.52 1.71 -8.59
C ALA A 59 -0.06 2.66 -7.49
N LYS A 60 0.83 3.61 -7.79
CA LYS A 60 1.30 4.62 -6.84
C LYS A 60 0.48 5.91 -6.89
N THR A 61 0.11 6.38 -8.07
CA THR A 61 -0.38 7.76 -8.25
C THR A 61 -1.90 7.87 -8.33
N GLN A 62 -2.61 6.79 -8.71
CA GLN A 62 -4.06 6.81 -8.86
C GLN A 62 -4.77 7.28 -7.58
N ARG A 63 -4.35 6.77 -6.43
CA ARG A 63 -4.93 7.12 -5.14
C ARG A 63 -3.94 6.86 -3.99
N PRO A 64 -2.99 7.78 -3.75
CA PRO A 64 -1.84 7.52 -2.88
C PRO A 64 -2.17 7.18 -1.43
N SER A 65 -3.34 7.59 -0.95
CA SER A 65 -3.76 7.40 0.45
C SER A 65 -4.51 6.09 0.71
N THR A 66 -4.70 5.24 -0.30
CA THR A 66 -5.44 3.98 -0.11
C THR A 66 -4.54 2.86 0.39
N CYS A 67 -5.15 1.91 1.12
CA CYS A 67 -4.46 0.77 1.72
C CYS A 67 -3.86 -0.22 0.70
N ASN A 68 -4.22 -0.12 -0.58
CA ASN A 68 -3.71 -0.93 -1.68
C ASN A 68 -2.74 -0.18 -2.61
N THR A 69 -2.33 1.02 -2.24
CA THR A 69 -1.27 1.76 -2.95
C THR A 69 0.07 1.04 -2.82
N VAL A 70 0.84 0.96 -3.89
CA VAL A 70 2.17 0.36 -3.84
C VAL A 70 3.11 1.17 -2.95
N GLU A 71 3.80 0.48 -2.05
CA GLU A 71 4.78 1.05 -1.11
C GLU A 71 6.20 0.61 -1.45
N THR A 72 6.35 -0.64 -1.85
CA THR A 72 7.65 -1.25 -2.12
C THR A 72 7.69 -1.84 -3.51
N LEU A 73 8.78 -1.58 -4.21
CA LEU A 73 9.06 -2.16 -5.49
C LEU A 73 10.31 -3.04 -5.40
N LEU A 74 10.18 -4.28 -5.81
CA LEU A 74 11.29 -5.21 -5.94
C LEU A 74 11.59 -5.40 -7.43
N VAL A 75 12.85 -5.26 -7.82
CA VAL A 75 13.25 -5.37 -9.22
C VAL A 75 14.31 -6.46 -9.36
N HIS A 76 14.09 -7.38 -10.30
CA HIS A 76 15.08 -8.41 -10.58
C HIS A 76 16.40 -7.77 -11.05
N ARG A 77 17.54 -8.29 -10.54
CA ARG A 77 18.88 -7.70 -10.79
C ARG A 77 19.17 -7.53 -12.28
N ASN A 78 18.82 -8.53 -13.08
CA ASN A 78 19.15 -8.56 -14.51
C ASN A 78 18.45 -7.48 -15.34
N ILE A 79 17.32 -6.92 -14.87
CA ILE A 79 16.60 -5.86 -15.56
C ILE A 79 16.82 -4.48 -14.90
N ALA A 80 17.45 -4.43 -13.75
CA ALA A 80 17.54 -3.22 -12.94
C ALA A 80 18.21 -2.05 -13.67
N ASP A 81 19.31 -2.29 -14.36
CA ASP A 81 20.08 -1.25 -15.05
C ASP A 81 19.30 -0.54 -16.17
N THR A 82 18.35 -1.24 -16.79
CA THR A 82 17.51 -0.67 -17.85
C THR A 82 16.20 -0.13 -17.30
N PHE A 83 15.66 -0.78 -16.29
CA PHE A 83 14.35 -0.46 -15.73
C PHE A 83 14.38 0.75 -14.78
N LEU A 84 15.35 0.82 -13.86
CA LEU A 84 15.39 1.83 -12.81
C LEU A 84 15.54 3.27 -13.34
N PRO A 85 16.35 3.57 -14.39
CA PRO A 85 16.40 4.92 -14.95
C PRO A 85 15.05 5.37 -15.53
N ALA A 86 14.36 4.48 -16.25
CA ALA A 86 13.05 4.76 -16.82
C ALA A 86 11.97 4.96 -15.74
N LEU A 87 12.00 4.13 -14.68
CA LEU A 87 11.13 4.26 -13.52
C LEU A 87 11.36 5.60 -12.80
N SER A 88 12.62 5.93 -12.52
CA SER A 88 13.00 7.16 -11.81
C SER A 88 12.47 8.40 -12.53
N LYS A 89 12.63 8.44 -13.86
CA LYS A 89 12.11 9.54 -14.69
C LYS A 89 10.59 9.66 -14.54
N GLN A 90 9.83 8.60 -14.73
CA GLN A 90 8.36 8.64 -14.67
C GLN A 90 7.85 8.96 -13.26
N MET A 91 8.51 8.47 -12.21
CA MET A 91 8.14 8.78 -10.84
C MET A 91 8.39 10.24 -10.49
N ALA A 92 9.54 10.80 -10.94
CA ALA A 92 9.83 12.23 -10.78
C ALA A 92 8.80 13.12 -11.48
N GLU A 93 8.42 12.77 -12.72
CA GLU A 93 7.36 13.47 -13.47
C GLU A 93 6.00 13.42 -12.75
N SER A 94 5.77 12.38 -11.98
CA SER A 94 4.55 12.18 -11.16
C SER A 94 4.66 12.76 -9.75
N GLY A 95 5.74 13.44 -9.39
CA GLY A 95 5.97 14.01 -8.07
C GLY A 95 6.23 12.97 -6.97
N VAL A 96 6.67 11.78 -7.33
CA VAL A 96 6.98 10.69 -6.40
C VAL A 96 8.48 10.59 -6.16
N THR A 97 8.89 10.64 -4.90
CA THR A 97 10.27 10.41 -4.48
C THR A 97 10.52 8.92 -4.27
N LEU A 98 11.60 8.40 -4.85
CA LEU A 98 12.06 7.03 -4.65
C LEU A 98 13.14 7.01 -3.57
N HIS A 99 13.03 6.05 -2.65
CA HIS A 99 14.07 5.72 -1.69
C HIS A 99 14.62 4.34 -2.03
N ALA A 100 15.90 4.27 -2.36
CA ALA A 100 16.57 3.00 -2.63
C ALA A 100 17.24 2.46 -1.36
N ALA A 101 17.23 1.14 -1.22
CA ALA A 101 17.96 0.41 -0.16
C ALA A 101 19.31 -0.06 -0.68
#